data_3097d2370de5ec58d36fd3fe62c85b79
#
_entry.id   3097d2370de5ec58d36fd3fe62c85b79
#
_cell.length_a   1.000
_cell.length_b   1.000
_cell.length_c   1.000
_cell.angle_alpha   90.00
_cell.angle_beta   90.00
_cell.angle_gamma   90.00
#
_symmetry.space_group_name_H-M   'P 1'
#
loop_
_entity.id
_entity.type
_entity.pdbx_description
1 polymer ?
#
loop_
_entity_poly.entity_id
_entity_poly.type
_entity_poly.pdbx_seq_one_letter_code
_entity_poly.pdbx_strand_id
1 'polypeptide(L)'
;MDALLNSKIGRELKDYVAITLGIMCYALGWAAFLLPYQISTGGVTGISALIYYVTGIEIQVSYFVINAIFMVFALRILGLKFCIKTLYAIPALTFFLWLFQVLLKDDAGNLPLLLGPGQEFMALVVGASMTGFGIGFVFIYNGSTGGTDILAWIINKYKDVSLGRLIMYGDIIIISSCYLVFHDWKRVLFGFCVLFIMSFVIDYVVNSNRQSVQFLIFSKKHEEIAETITRELHRGVTLLDGTGWYSKQSIKVVVVLAKKNQSNEIFRLVRDIDENAFISQSNVVGVYGEGFDKIKVKKKKTA
;
A
#
# COMPACT_ATOMS: atom_id res chain seq x y z
N MET A 1 -1.63 24.97 -14.71
CA MET A 1 -1.72 23.51 -14.50
C MET A 1 -1.67 23.20 -13.02
N ASP A 2 -0.82 23.87 -12.23
CA ASP A 2 -0.66 23.62 -10.78
C ASP A 2 -1.87 24.01 -9.92
N ALA A 3 -2.64 25.03 -10.29
CA ALA A 3 -3.85 25.44 -9.58
C ALA A 3 -5.00 24.41 -9.68
N LEU A 4 -5.10 23.69 -10.80
CA LEU A 4 -6.07 22.61 -10.99
C LEU A 4 -5.69 21.35 -10.21
N LEU A 5 -4.39 21.02 -10.12
CA LEU A 5 -3.87 19.87 -9.36
C LEU A 5 -4.03 20.07 -7.84
N ASN A 6 -4.01 21.31 -7.36
CA ASN A 6 -4.23 21.64 -5.96
C ASN A 6 -5.71 21.78 -5.56
N SER A 7 -6.63 21.76 -6.51
CA SER A 7 -8.05 21.71 -6.24
C SER A 7 -8.45 20.37 -5.58
N LYS A 8 -9.56 20.36 -4.84
CA LYS A 8 -10.09 19.13 -4.23
C LYS A 8 -10.37 18.07 -5.30
N ILE A 9 -10.86 18.48 -6.46
CA ILE A 9 -11.16 17.62 -7.61
C ILE A 9 -9.86 17.05 -8.21
N GLY A 10 -8.81 17.86 -8.37
CA GLY A 10 -7.53 17.41 -8.90
C GLY A 10 -6.86 16.34 -8.00
N ARG A 11 -6.98 16.48 -6.68
CA ARG A 11 -6.48 15.49 -5.72
C ARG A 11 -7.24 14.16 -5.80
N GLU A 12 -8.56 14.22 -5.90
CA GLU A 12 -9.37 13.01 -6.07
C GLU A 12 -9.07 12.31 -7.41
N LEU A 13 -8.94 13.07 -8.51
CA LEU A 13 -8.58 12.50 -9.81
C LEU A 13 -7.21 11.79 -9.77
N LYS A 14 -6.22 12.41 -9.12
CA LYS A 14 -4.91 11.80 -8.88
C LYS A 14 -5.01 10.48 -8.11
N ASP A 15 -5.87 10.44 -7.08
CA ASP A 15 -6.09 9.22 -6.30
C ASP A 15 -6.66 8.09 -7.18
N TYR A 16 -7.66 8.39 -8.02
CA TYR A 16 -8.26 7.39 -8.92
C TYR A 16 -7.27 6.90 -9.99
N VAL A 17 -6.47 7.79 -10.57
CA VAL A 17 -5.42 7.40 -11.53
C VAL A 17 -4.40 6.48 -10.87
N ALA A 18 -3.95 6.82 -9.67
CA ALA A 18 -3.00 6.01 -8.92
C ALA A 18 -3.58 4.64 -8.54
N ILE A 19 -4.84 4.60 -8.07
CA ILE A 19 -5.56 3.35 -7.79
C ILE A 19 -5.63 2.49 -9.05
N THR A 20 -5.94 3.08 -10.22
CA THR A 20 -6.00 2.36 -11.49
C THR A 20 -4.65 1.73 -11.85
N LEU A 21 -3.55 2.49 -11.74
CA LEU A 21 -2.21 1.97 -11.99
C LEU A 21 -1.83 0.82 -11.04
N GLY A 22 -2.18 0.95 -9.75
CA GLY A 22 -2.00 -0.13 -8.78
C GLY A 22 -2.78 -1.40 -9.15
N ILE A 23 -4.04 -1.23 -9.54
CA ILE A 23 -4.91 -2.32 -9.99
C ILE A 23 -4.38 -2.99 -11.26
N MET A 24 -3.89 -2.21 -12.22
CA MET A 24 -3.26 -2.75 -13.44
C MET A 24 -2.03 -3.60 -13.10
N CYS A 25 -1.15 -3.11 -12.24
CA CYS A 25 0.03 -3.86 -11.79
C CYS A 25 -0.37 -5.16 -11.08
N TYR A 26 -1.37 -5.11 -10.22
CA TYR A 26 -1.94 -6.28 -9.55
C TYR A 26 -2.46 -7.31 -10.56
N ALA A 27 -3.35 -6.89 -11.45
CA ALA A 27 -4.00 -7.75 -12.42
C ALA A 27 -3.01 -8.38 -13.40
N LEU A 28 -1.98 -7.62 -13.83
CA LEU A 28 -0.91 -8.13 -14.68
C LEU A 28 -0.06 -9.17 -13.94
N GLY A 29 0.40 -8.88 -12.73
CA GLY A 29 1.16 -9.84 -11.93
C GLY A 29 0.40 -11.15 -11.70
N TRP A 30 -0.91 -11.04 -11.51
CA TRP A 30 -1.80 -12.17 -11.31
C TRP A 30 -2.01 -12.99 -12.60
N ALA A 31 -2.39 -12.34 -13.70
CA ALA A 31 -2.70 -13.01 -14.97
C ALA A 31 -1.44 -13.59 -15.66
N ALA A 32 -0.29 -12.90 -15.54
CA ALA A 32 0.94 -13.28 -16.23
C ALA A 32 1.78 -14.32 -15.47
N PHE A 33 1.74 -14.30 -14.13
CA PHE A 33 2.67 -15.11 -13.33
C PHE A 33 1.98 -16.08 -12.36
N LEU A 34 0.94 -15.66 -11.64
CA LEU A 34 0.35 -16.56 -10.64
C LEU A 34 -0.63 -17.56 -11.26
N LEU A 35 -1.52 -17.09 -12.13
CA LEU A 35 -2.54 -17.92 -12.74
C LEU A 35 -2.00 -19.02 -13.67
N PRO A 36 -1.06 -18.75 -14.62
CA PRO A 36 -0.56 -19.78 -15.52
C PRO A 36 0.17 -20.92 -14.80
N TYR A 37 0.86 -20.59 -13.70
CA TYR A 37 1.59 -21.57 -12.88
C TYR A 37 0.71 -22.21 -11.79
N GLN A 38 -0.59 -21.94 -11.80
CA GLN A 38 -1.57 -22.49 -10.84
C GLN A 38 -1.17 -22.21 -9.37
N ILE A 39 -0.57 -21.04 -9.14
CA ILE A 39 -0.17 -20.60 -7.80
C ILE A 39 -1.37 -19.93 -7.15
N SER A 40 -1.79 -20.45 -6.02
CA SER A 40 -2.91 -19.91 -5.27
C SER A 40 -2.47 -18.74 -4.40
N THR A 41 -3.41 -17.80 -4.19
CA THR A 41 -3.23 -16.65 -3.30
C THR A 41 -4.30 -16.69 -2.22
N GLY A 42 -4.17 -15.82 -1.21
CA GLY A 42 -5.28 -15.50 -0.33
C GLY A 42 -6.31 -14.59 -0.99
N GLY A 43 -7.27 -14.13 -0.21
CA GLY A 43 -8.29 -13.19 -0.65
C GLY A 43 -9.36 -13.77 -1.57
N VAL A 44 -10.24 -12.89 -2.05
CA VAL A 44 -11.30 -13.31 -2.99
C VAL A 44 -10.73 -13.72 -4.34
N THR A 45 -9.61 -13.18 -4.77
CA THR A 45 -8.91 -13.67 -5.98
C THR A 45 -8.48 -15.11 -5.84
N GLY A 46 -7.97 -15.52 -4.66
CA GLY A 46 -7.65 -16.91 -4.37
C GLY A 46 -8.87 -17.83 -4.42
N ILE A 47 -9.98 -17.42 -3.79
CA ILE A 47 -11.24 -18.16 -3.87
C ILE A 47 -11.71 -18.28 -5.34
N SER A 48 -11.62 -17.18 -6.10
CA SER A 48 -12.03 -17.18 -7.52
C SER A 48 -11.15 -18.08 -8.37
N ALA A 49 -9.85 -18.18 -8.05
CA ALA A 49 -8.96 -19.14 -8.69
C ALA A 49 -9.35 -20.59 -8.39
N LEU A 50 -9.65 -20.90 -7.11
CA LEU A 50 -10.11 -22.24 -6.74
C LEU A 50 -11.40 -22.62 -7.48
N ILE A 51 -12.35 -21.69 -7.58
CA ILE A 51 -13.58 -21.88 -8.36
C ILE A 51 -13.23 -22.14 -9.82
N TYR A 52 -12.33 -21.36 -10.42
CA TYR A 52 -11.90 -21.55 -11.80
C TYR A 52 -11.30 -22.94 -12.03
N TYR A 53 -10.41 -23.40 -11.15
CA TYR A 53 -9.77 -24.71 -11.31
C TYR A 53 -10.74 -25.89 -11.14
N VAL A 54 -11.80 -25.72 -10.35
CA VAL A 54 -12.80 -26.79 -10.13
C VAL A 54 -13.91 -26.76 -11.19
N THR A 55 -14.37 -25.59 -11.57
CA THR A 55 -15.61 -25.42 -12.37
C THR A 55 -15.38 -24.89 -13.77
N GLY A 56 -14.21 -24.31 -14.08
CA GLY A 56 -13.94 -23.61 -15.32
C GLY A 56 -14.57 -22.20 -15.42
N ILE A 57 -15.30 -21.75 -14.38
CA ILE A 57 -15.87 -20.40 -14.35
C ILE A 57 -14.75 -19.38 -14.31
N GLU A 58 -14.76 -18.43 -15.24
CA GLU A 58 -13.73 -17.40 -15.35
C GLU A 58 -13.55 -16.59 -14.03
N ILE A 59 -12.30 -16.33 -13.67
CA ILE A 59 -11.91 -15.73 -12.39
C ILE A 59 -12.58 -14.37 -12.17
N GLN A 60 -12.63 -13.55 -13.21
CA GLN A 60 -13.24 -12.23 -13.13
C GLN A 60 -14.73 -12.29 -12.79
N VAL A 61 -15.44 -13.31 -13.25
CA VAL A 61 -16.87 -13.51 -12.94
C VAL A 61 -17.05 -13.85 -11.47
N SER A 62 -16.35 -14.87 -10.99
CA SER A 62 -16.39 -15.28 -9.57
C SER A 62 -15.94 -14.16 -8.65
N TYR A 63 -14.86 -13.46 -9.01
CA TYR A 63 -14.34 -12.31 -8.27
C TYR A 63 -15.38 -11.20 -8.15
N PHE A 64 -16.00 -10.82 -9.28
CA PHE A 64 -17.01 -9.76 -9.28
C PHE A 64 -18.23 -10.13 -8.44
N VAL A 65 -18.77 -11.34 -8.61
CA VAL A 65 -19.96 -11.80 -7.88
C VAL A 65 -19.73 -11.82 -6.37
N ILE A 66 -18.61 -12.41 -5.91
CA ILE A 66 -18.29 -12.49 -4.48
C ILE A 66 -18.12 -11.08 -3.90
N ASN A 67 -17.39 -10.20 -4.60
CA ASN A 67 -17.19 -8.83 -4.13
C ASN A 67 -18.48 -8.00 -4.18
N ALA A 68 -19.36 -8.21 -5.15
CA ALA A 68 -20.67 -7.56 -5.18
C ALA A 68 -21.51 -7.92 -3.95
N ILE A 69 -21.50 -9.19 -3.55
CA ILE A 69 -22.17 -9.65 -2.33
C ILE A 69 -21.56 -8.97 -1.09
N PHE A 70 -20.22 -8.99 -0.96
CA PHE A 70 -19.54 -8.33 0.16
C PHE A 70 -19.80 -6.83 0.20
N MET A 71 -19.88 -6.19 -0.96
CA MET A 71 -20.15 -4.76 -1.07
C MET A 71 -21.55 -4.39 -0.60
N VAL A 72 -22.56 -5.23 -0.87
CA VAL A 72 -23.91 -5.01 -0.34
C VAL A 72 -23.91 -4.99 1.20
N PHE A 73 -23.19 -5.93 1.82
CA PHE A 73 -23.03 -5.93 3.29
C PHE A 73 -22.20 -4.74 3.77
N ALA A 74 -21.10 -4.40 3.07
CA ALA A 74 -20.28 -3.25 3.42
C ALA A 74 -21.04 -1.93 3.37
N LEU A 75 -21.85 -1.70 2.35
CA LEU A 75 -22.68 -0.51 2.22
C LEU A 75 -23.68 -0.35 3.38
N ARG A 76 -24.30 -1.46 3.79
CA ARG A 76 -25.22 -1.46 4.92
C ARG A 76 -24.54 -1.25 6.28
N ILE A 77 -23.34 -1.82 6.46
CA ILE A 77 -22.64 -1.87 7.75
C ILE A 77 -21.65 -0.71 7.90
N LEU A 78 -20.85 -0.43 6.90
CA LEU A 78 -19.76 0.56 6.93
C LEU A 78 -20.16 1.92 6.35
N GLY A 79 -21.15 1.95 5.47
CA GLY A 79 -21.70 3.17 4.87
C GLY A 79 -20.99 3.61 3.58
N LEU A 80 -21.66 4.45 2.80
CA LEU A 80 -21.24 4.90 1.46
C LEU A 80 -19.86 5.56 1.44
N LYS A 81 -19.55 6.42 2.41
CA LYS A 81 -18.28 7.17 2.43
C LYS A 81 -17.04 6.27 2.47
N PHE A 82 -17.14 5.12 3.09
CA PHE A 82 -16.08 4.12 3.13
C PHE A 82 -15.98 3.35 1.80
N CYS A 83 -17.13 3.08 1.17
CA CYS A 83 -17.21 2.16 0.04
C CYS A 83 -16.91 2.80 -1.33
N ILE A 84 -16.92 4.14 -1.46
CA ILE A 84 -16.84 4.82 -2.77
C ILE A 84 -15.63 4.38 -3.62
N LYS A 85 -14.43 4.39 -3.04
CA LYS A 85 -13.21 4.00 -3.77
C LYS A 85 -13.18 2.51 -4.08
N THR A 86 -13.73 1.69 -3.19
CA THR A 86 -13.84 0.24 -3.37
C THR A 86 -14.87 -0.12 -4.44
N LEU A 87 -15.98 0.64 -4.53
CA LEU A 87 -16.98 0.52 -5.60
C LEU A 87 -16.38 0.77 -6.99
N TYR A 88 -15.39 1.64 -7.10
CA TYR A 88 -14.62 1.85 -8.32
C TYR A 88 -13.60 0.73 -8.54
N ALA A 89 -12.88 0.35 -7.50
CA ALA A 89 -11.75 -0.58 -7.60
C ALA A 89 -12.17 -2.00 -8.02
N ILE A 90 -13.32 -2.51 -7.53
CA ILE A 90 -13.80 -3.85 -7.85
C ILE A 90 -14.09 -4.01 -9.35
N PRO A 91 -14.92 -3.16 -10.01
CA PRO A 91 -15.14 -3.24 -11.45
C PRO A 91 -13.86 -3.02 -12.26
N ALA A 92 -12.99 -2.09 -11.82
CA ALA A 92 -11.72 -1.85 -12.49
C ALA A 92 -10.82 -3.08 -12.45
N LEU A 93 -10.68 -3.75 -11.29
CA LEU A 93 -9.89 -4.97 -11.18
C LEU A 93 -10.50 -6.12 -11.99
N THR A 94 -11.82 -6.27 -11.95
CA THR A 94 -12.54 -7.24 -12.79
C THR A 94 -12.21 -7.04 -14.26
N PHE A 95 -12.27 -5.80 -14.74
CA PHE A 95 -11.95 -5.45 -16.12
C PHE A 95 -10.49 -5.75 -16.48
N PHE A 96 -9.51 -5.35 -15.64
CA PHE A 96 -8.10 -5.60 -15.94
C PHE A 96 -7.72 -7.08 -15.81
N LEU A 97 -8.32 -7.84 -14.91
CA LEU A 97 -8.16 -9.30 -14.87
C LEU A 97 -8.64 -9.95 -16.17
N TRP A 98 -9.81 -9.55 -16.66
CA TRP A 98 -10.32 -10.02 -17.96
C TRP A 98 -9.39 -9.57 -19.10
N LEU A 99 -9.04 -8.30 -19.16
CA LEU A 99 -8.23 -7.72 -20.22
C LEU A 99 -6.88 -8.43 -20.37
N PHE A 100 -6.14 -8.59 -19.25
CA PHE A 100 -4.84 -9.23 -19.30
C PHE A 100 -4.92 -10.73 -19.58
N GLN A 101 -5.97 -11.42 -19.14
CA GLN A 101 -6.17 -12.81 -19.53
C GLN A 101 -6.43 -12.93 -21.05
N VAL A 102 -7.22 -12.03 -21.64
CA VAL A 102 -7.48 -12.03 -23.09
C VAL A 102 -6.20 -11.68 -23.87
N LEU A 103 -5.45 -10.68 -23.43
CA LEU A 103 -4.22 -10.23 -24.10
C LEU A 103 -3.07 -11.24 -24.01
N LEU A 104 -3.02 -12.04 -22.96
CA LEU A 104 -1.94 -13.00 -22.73
C LEU A 104 -2.25 -14.40 -23.26
N LYS A 105 -3.50 -14.72 -23.59
CA LYS A 105 -3.85 -16.02 -24.17
C LYS A 105 -3.14 -16.24 -25.51
N ASP A 106 -2.63 -17.44 -25.68
CA ASP A 106 -2.09 -17.91 -26.95
C ASP A 106 -3.23 -18.27 -27.94
N ASP A 107 -2.85 -18.63 -29.19
CA ASP A 107 -3.81 -19.03 -30.24
C ASP A 107 -4.65 -20.28 -29.84
N ALA A 108 -4.17 -21.06 -28.86
CA ALA A 108 -4.88 -22.23 -28.33
C ALA A 108 -5.81 -21.86 -27.16
N GLY A 109 -5.84 -20.59 -26.74
CA GLY A 109 -6.66 -20.08 -25.64
C GLY A 109 -6.07 -20.32 -24.24
N ASN A 110 -4.83 -20.80 -24.14
CA ASN A 110 -4.14 -21.03 -22.88
C ASN A 110 -3.30 -19.82 -22.47
N LEU A 111 -3.10 -19.63 -21.16
CA LEU A 111 -2.16 -18.66 -20.65
C LEU A 111 -0.74 -19.25 -20.71
N PRO A 112 0.22 -18.59 -21.40
CA PRO A 112 1.56 -19.12 -21.55
C PRO A 112 2.35 -19.03 -20.25
N LEU A 113 3.25 -20.01 -20.05
CA LEU A 113 4.22 -19.98 -18.97
C LEU A 113 5.39 -19.06 -19.38
N LEU A 114 5.28 -17.75 -19.08
CA LEU A 114 6.22 -16.71 -19.56
C LEU A 114 7.68 -16.99 -19.14
N LEU A 115 7.91 -17.63 -18.01
CA LEU A 115 9.24 -17.99 -17.53
C LEU A 115 9.66 -19.42 -17.92
N GLY A 116 8.79 -20.15 -18.65
CA GLY A 116 9.00 -21.55 -18.99
C GLY A 116 8.55 -22.54 -17.91
N PRO A 117 8.48 -23.82 -18.26
CA PRO A 117 8.08 -24.88 -17.32
C PRO A 117 9.16 -25.08 -16.23
N GLY A 118 8.74 -25.44 -15.02
CA GLY A 118 9.64 -25.68 -13.87
C GLY A 118 10.09 -24.40 -13.17
N GLN A 119 9.59 -23.22 -13.57
CA GLN A 119 9.95 -21.92 -12.97
C GLN A 119 8.86 -21.38 -12.03
N GLU A 120 8.11 -22.27 -11.38
CA GLU A 120 6.99 -21.90 -10.50
C GLU A 120 7.43 -20.97 -9.37
N PHE A 121 8.62 -21.22 -8.79
CA PHE A 121 9.13 -20.39 -7.69
C PHE A 121 9.48 -18.98 -8.17
N MET A 122 10.10 -18.83 -9.35
CA MET A 122 10.39 -17.51 -9.91
C MET A 122 9.10 -16.76 -10.27
N ALA A 123 8.13 -17.44 -10.86
CA ALA A 123 6.82 -16.89 -11.17
C ALA A 123 6.11 -16.40 -9.90
N LEU A 124 6.19 -17.19 -8.81
CA LEU A 124 5.69 -16.85 -7.50
C LEU A 124 6.31 -15.54 -6.98
N VAL A 125 7.64 -15.43 -7.00
CA VAL A 125 8.34 -14.24 -6.48
C VAL A 125 7.96 -13.00 -7.27
N VAL A 126 7.98 -13.07 -8.60
CA VAL A 126 7.62 -11.93 -9.46
C VAL A 126 6.14 -11.58 -9.31
N GLY A 127 5.26 -12.57 -9.41
CA GLY A 127 3.82 -12.37 -9.31
C GLY A 127 3.41 -11.80 -7.94
N ALA A 128 3.92 -12.38 -6.85
CA ALA A 128 3.65 -11.89 -5.49
C ALA A 128 4.18 -10.46 -5.26
N SER A 129 5.35 -10.14 -5.83
CA SER A 129 5.91 -8.80 -5.73
C SER A 129 5.07 -7.77 -6.50
N MET A 130 4.67 -8.08 -7.73
CA MET A 130 3.81 -7.20 -8.53
C MET A 130 2.43 -7.01 -7.90
N THR A 131 1.81 -8.08 -7.44
CA THR A 131 0.50 -8.01 -6.78
C THR A 131 0.59 -7.25 -5.45
N GLY A 132 1.61 -7.51 -4.65
CA GLY A 132 1.87 -6.79 -3.40
C GLY A 132 2.12 -5.29 -3.61
N PHE A 133 2.91 -4.93 -4.63
CA PHE A 133 3.12 -3.54 -5.02
C PHE A 133 1.80 -2.88 -5.45
N GLY A 134 1.02 -3.55 -6.29
CA GLY A 134 -0.26 -3.06 -6.78
C GLY A 134 -1.24 -2.76 -5.63
N ILE A 135 -1.43 -3.71 -4.69
CA ILE A 135 -2.29 -3.52 -3.52
C ILE A 135 -1.75 -2.42 -2.61
N GLY A 136 -0.43 -2.42 -2.32
CA GLY A 136 0.19 -1.39 -1.50
C GLY A 136 -0.04 0.01 -2.06
N PHE A 137 0.02 0.15 -3.39
CA PHE A 137 -0.26 1.41 -4.07
C PHE A 137 -1.73 1.82 -3.92
N VAL A 138 -2.67 0.91 -4.06
CA VAL A 138 -4.11 1.16 -3.82
C VAL A 138 -4.35 1.61 -2.38
N PHE A 139 -3.70 0.98 -1.40
CA PHE A 139 -3.85 1.34 0.03
C PHE A 139 -3.30 2.72 0.38
N ILE A 140 -2.21 3.16 -0.24
CA ILE A 140 -1.66 4.52 -0.07
C ILE A 140 -2.73 5.58 -0.37
N TYR A 141 -3.55 5.34 -1.41
CA TYR A 141 -4.61 6.27 -1.84
C TYR A 141 -5.97 5.98 -1.19
N ASN A 142 -5.98 5.25 -0.06
CA ASN A 142 -7.18 4.89 0.70
C ASN A 142 -8.23 4.14 -0.14
N GLY A 143 -7.79 3.38 -1.14
CA GLY A 143 -8.60 2.40 -1.86
C GLY A 143 -8.56 1.04 -1.16
N SER A 144 -9.41 0.13 -1.64
CA SER A 144 -9.37 -1.30 -1.34
C SER A 144 -9.71 -2.04 -2.62
N THR A 145 -9.04 -3.15 -2.87
CA THR A 145 -9.36 -4.01 -4.02
C THR A 145 -10.61 -4.87 -3.77
N GLY A 146 -11.26 -4.69 -2.63
CA GLY A 146 -12.33 -5.59 -2.21
C GLY A 146 -11.74 -6.85 -1.56
N GLY A 147 -12.50 -7.94 -1.57
CA GLY A 147 -12.01 -9.20 -1.06
C GLY A 147 -12.19 -9.39 0.44
N THR A 148 -11.29 -10.17 1.03
CA THR A 148 -11.24 -10.44 2.47
C THR A 148 -11.10 -9.17 3.31
N ASP A 149 -10.56 -8.10 2.73
CA ASP A 149 -10.49 -6.77 3.36
C ASP A 149 -11.86 -6.28 3.82
N ILE A 150 -12.88 -6.43 3.00
CA ILE A 150 -14.26 -6.01 3.34
C ILE A 150 -14.77 -6.77 4.56
N LEU A 151 -14.56 -8.08 4.58
CA LEU A 151 -14.95 -8.91 5.74
C LEU A 151 -14.20 -8.51 6.99
N ALA A 152 -12.89 -8.26 6.86
CA ALA A 152 -12.06 -7.81 7.97
C ALA A 152 -12.57 -6.47 8.55
N TRP A 153 -12.93 -5.51 7.71
CA TRP A 153 -13.51 -4.24 8.15
C TRP A 153 -14.87 -4.42 8.84
N ILE A 154 -15.72 -5.29 8.32
CA ILE A 154 -17.01 -5.62 8.92
C ILE A 154 -16.82 -6.22 10.32
N ILE A 155 -15.94 -7.21 10.45
CA ILE A 155 -15.66 -7.87 11.73
C ILE A 155 -14.99 -6.90 12.71
N ASN A 156 -14.03 -6.10 12.25
CA ASN A 156 -13.34 -5.11 13.08
C ASN A 156 -14.29 -4.05 13.67
N LYS A 157 -15.41 -3.75 13.00
CA LYS A 157 -16.42 -2.85 13.52
C LYS A 157 -17.09 -3.38 14.78
N TYR A 158 -17.28 -4.71 14.89
CA TYR A 158 -17.96 -5.36 15.99
C TYR A 158 -17.01 -5.97 17.03
N LYS A 159 -15.81 -6.37 16.61
CA LYS A 159 -14.79 -6.98 17.48
C LYS A 159 -13.52 -6.17 17.46
N ASP A 160 -12.87 -6.03 18.60
CA ASP A 160 -11.60 -5.29 18.73
C ASP A 160 -10.40 -6.19 18.33
N VAL A 161 -10.40 -6.62 17.07
CA VAL A 161 -9.32 -7.42 16.47
C VAL A 161 -8.70 -6.61 15.35
N SER A 162 -7.36 -6.61 15.23
CA SER A 162 -6.68 -5.86 14.18
C SER A 162 -7.04 -6.39 12.80
N LEU A 163 -7.20 -5.47 11.83
CA LEU A 163 -7.55 -5.81 10.43
C LEU A 163 -6.56 -6.80 9.82
N GLY A 164 -5.26 -6.58 10.02
CA GLY A 164 -4.22 -7.47 9.48
C GLY A 164 -4.35 -8.90 9.98
N ARG A 165 -4.70 -9.11 11.27
CA ARG A 165 -4.95 -10.46 11.80
C ARG A 165 -6.16 -11.12 11.16
N LEU A 166 -7.24 -10.36 10.95
CA LEU A 166 -8.47 -10.91 10.34
C LEU A 166 -8.22 -11.31 8.88
N ILE A 167 -7.51 -10.47 8.12
CA ILE A 167 -7.12 -10.77 6.73
C ILE A 167 -6.23 -12.01 6.72
N MET A 168 -5.20 -12.03 7.55
CA MET A 168 -4.26 -13.17 7.64
C MET A 168 -4.98 -14.49 7.97
N TYR A 169 -5.90 -14.50 8.91
CA TYR A 169 -6.66 -15.72 9.24
C TYR A 169 -7.54 -16.17 8.08
N GLY A 170 -8.20 -15.23 7.39
CA GLY A 170 -8.99 -15.53 6.20
C GLY A 170 -8.12 -16.15 5.10
N ASP A 171 -6.98 -15.56 4.83
CA ASP A 171 -6.06 -16.01 3.79
C ASP A 171 -5.42 -17.37 4.11
N ILE A 172 -5.07 -17.63 5.37
CA ILE A 172 -4.59 -18.96 5.81
C ILE A 172 -5.65 -20.04 5.51
N ILE A 173 -6.91 -19.78 5.82
CA ILE A 173 -7.99 -20.74 5.55
C ILE A 173 -8.13 -20.99 4.05
N ILE A 174 -8.14 -19.91 3.23
CA ILE A 174 -8.27 -20.00 1.79
C ILE A 174 -7.09 -20.80 1.18
N ILE A 175 -5.86 -20.44 1.53
CA ILE A 175 -4.66 -21.12 1.05
C ILE A 175 -4.65 -22.59 1.47
N SER A 176 -5.01 -22.88 2.71
CA SER A 176 -5.09 -24.26 3.18
C SER A 176 -6.15 -25.07 2.43
N SER A 177 -7.26 -24.45 2.03
CA SER A 177 -8.31 -25.10 1.25
C SER A 177 -7.87 -25.50 -0.16
N CYS A 178 -6.77 -24.94 -0.69
CA CYS A 178 -6.17 -25.35 -1.94
C CYS A 178 -5.77 -26.83 -1.94
N TYR A 179 -5.41 -27.38 -0.77
CA TYR A 179 -5.09 -28.81 -0.66
C TYR A 179 -6.28 -29.71 -1.03
N LEU A 180 -7.50 -29.28 -0.70
CA LEU A 180 -8.72 -30.05 -1.04
C LEU A 180 -8.96 -30.10 -2.54
N VAL A 181 -8.49 -29.10 -3.30
CA VAL A 181 -8.67 -29.00 -4.74
C VAL A 181 -7.55 -29.71 -5.50
N PHE A 182 -6.32 -29.47 -5.10
CA PHE A 182 -5.15 -29.95 -5.85
C PHE A 182 -4.49 -31.21 -5.29
N HIS A 183 -4.77 -31.58 -4.05
CA HIS A 183 -4.14 -32.68 -3.32
C HIS A 183 -2.59 -32.61 -3.34
N ASP A 184 -2.05 -31.40 -3.41
CA ASP A 184 -0.62 -31.11 -3.56
C ASP A 184 -0.13 -30.12 -2.51
N TRP A 185 0.70 -30.58 -1.58
CA TRP A 185 1.30 -29.76 -0.55
C TRP A 185 2.23 -28.67 -1.08
N LYS A 186 2.84 -28.88 -2.23
CA LYS A 186 3.75 -27.91 -2.86
C LYS A 186 3.00 -26.63 -3.21
N ARG A 187 1.76 -26.75 -3.71
CA ARG A 187 0.91 -25.59 -4.04
C ARG A 187 0.45 -24.82 -2.81
N VAL A 188 0.13 -25.51 -1.73
CA VAL A 188 -0.19 -24.87 -0.44
C VAL A 188 1.01 -24.11 0.09
N LEU A 189 2.21 -24.73 0.07
CA LEU A 189 3.44 -24.06 0.47
C LEU A 189 3.73 -22.81 -0.37
N PHE A 190 3.54 -22.91 -1.68
CA PHE A 190 3.68 -21.75 -2.58
C PHE A 190 2.67 -20.65 -2.25
N GLY A 191 1.43 -20.99 -1.92
CA GLY A 191 0.43 -20.03 -1.47
C GLY A 191 0.87 -19.25 -0.21
N PHE A 192 1.44 -19.94 0.77
CA PHE A 192 2.01 -19.29 1.96
C PHE A 192 3.23 -18.42 1.62
N CYS A 193 4.09 -18.85 0.70
CA CYS A 193 5.18 -18.01 0.21
C CYS A 193 4.67 -16.74 -0.47
N VAL A 194 3.62 -16.83 -1.30
CA VAL A 194 2.96 -15.66 -1.89
C VAL A 194 2.43 -14.73 -0.82
N LEU A 195 1.71 -15.26 0.18
CA LEU A 195 1.17 -14.47 1.29
C LEU A 195 2.26 -13.70 2.01
N PHE A 196 3.39 -14.36 2.31
CA PHE A 196 4.51 -13.74 2.99
C PHE A 196 5.17 -12.64 2.15
N ILE A 197 5.53 -12.94 0.89
CA ILE A 197 6.18 -11.96 -0.01
C ILE A 197 5.25 -10.77 -0.28
N MET A 198 3.99 -11.05 -0.60
CA MET A 198 2.99 -10.01 -0.88
C MET A 198 2.79 -9.09 0.33
N SER A 199 2.65 -9.65 1.54
CA SER A 199 2.52 -8.89 2.79
C SER A 199 3.74 -8.01 3.03
N PHE A 200 4.95 -8.55 2.85
CA PHE A 200 6.19 -7.79 3.00
C PHE A 200 6.26 -6.61 2.00
N VAL A 201 5.91 -6.84 0.74
CA VAL A 201 5.93 -5.79 -0.29
C VAL A 201 4.85 -4.73 -0.01
N ILE A 202 3.64 -5.14 0.40
CA ILE A 202 2.59 -4.19 0.80
C ILE A 202 3.07 -3.30 1.93
N ASP A 203 3.61 -3.90 2.99
CA ASP A 203 4.12 -3.14 4.14
C ASP A 203 5.26 -2.20 3.75
N TYR A 204 6.17 -2.65 2.90
CA TYR A 204 7.25 -1.82 2.39
C TYR A 204 6.73 -0.60 1.61
N VAL A 205 5.79 -0.82 0.69
CA VAL A 205 5.20 0.24 -0.15
C VAL A 205 4.41 1.24 0.69
N VAL A 206 3.54 0.75 1.58
CA VAL A 206 2.70 1.60 2.44
C VAL A 206 3.54 2.39 3.43
N ASN A 207 4.51 1.74 4.08
CA ASN A 207 5.36 2.39 5.08
C ASN A 207 6.31 3.39 4.43
N SER A 208 6.86 3.09 3.25
CA SER A 208 7.74 4.04 2.53
C SER A 208 7.08 5.38 2.27
N ASN A 209 5.78 5.40 2.04
CA ASN A 209 5.02 6.63 1.80
C ASN A 209 4.64 7.39 3.08
N ARG A 210 4.65 6.72 4.24
CA ARG A 210 4.27 7.30 5.54
C ARG A 210 5.46 7.73 6.39
N GLN A 211 6.67 7.44 5.97
CA GLN A 211 7.86 7.74 6.77
C GLN A 211 8.03 9.24 6.95
N SER A 212 8.14 9.64 8.20
CA SER A 212 8.58 10.98 8.61
C SER A 212 10.04 10.93 9.03
N VAL A 213 10.72 12.03 8.86
CA VAL A 213 12.12 12.21 9.22
C VAL A 213 12.28 13.43 10.11
N GLN A 214 13.21 13.35 11.04
CA GLN A 214 13.66 14.47 11.83
C GLN A 214 15.04 14.88 11.37
N PHE A 215 15.21 16.16 11.16
CA PHE A 215 16.51 16.78 10.92
C PHE A 215 16.97 17.53 12.15
N LEU A 216 18.23 17.36 12.49
CA LEU A 216 18.98 18.22 13.40
C LEU A 216 20.06 18.90 12.56
N ILE A 217 19.96 20.22 12.39
CA ILE A 217 20.84 21.00 11.53
C ILE A 217 21.65 21.96 12.43
N PHE A 218 22.96 21.83 12.34
CA PHE A 218 23.92 22.63 13.08
C PHE A 218 24.60 23.59 12.12
N SER A 219 24.27 24.88 12.22
CA SER A 219 24.79 25.91 11.33
C SER A 219 24.86 27.26 12.08
N LYS A 220 25.81 28.08 11.67
CA LYS A 220 25.86 29.47 12.11
C LYS A 220 24.77 30.34 11.46
N LYS A 221 24.27 29.91 10.30
CA LYS A 221 23.19 30.57 9.56
C LYS A 221 21.81 29.97 9.88
N HIS A 222 21.60 29.56 11.14
CA HIS A 222 20.39 28.85 11.57
C HIS A 222 19.11 29.65 11.37
N GLU A 223 19.12 30.99 11.44
CA GLU A 223 17.93 31.83 11.21
C GLU A 223 17.51 31.82 9.75
N GLU A 224 18.46 32.01 8.82
CA GLU A 224 18.22 31.97 7.40
C GLU A 224 17.68 30.60 6.93
N ILE A 225 18.27 29.51 7.46
CA ILE A 225 17.83 28.14 7.20
C ILE A 225 16.40 27.94 7.71
N ALA A 226 16.10 28.36 8.95
CA ALA A 226 14.78 28.22 9.55
C ALA A 226 13.70 28.98 8.76
N GLU A 227 14.00 30.23 8.38
CA GLU A 227 13.08 31.05 7.58
C GLU A 227 12.81 30.45 6.21
N THR A 228 13.87 30.00 5.51
CA THR A 228 13.74 29.43 4.16
C THR A 228 12.97 28.10 4.18
N ILE A 229 13.25 27.21 5.14
CA ILE A 229 12.48 25.95 5.29
C ILE A 229 11.00 26.25 5.58
N THR A 230 10.71 27.21 6.44
CA THR A 230 9.33 27.55 6.78
C THR A 230 8.60 28.14 5.58
N ARG A 231 9.23 29.03 4.82
CA ARG A 231 8.64 29.70 3.68
C ARG A 231 8.46 28.78 2.46
N GLU A 232 9.48 27.99 2.11
CA GLU A 232 9.47 27.22 0.87
C GLU A 232 8.85 25.84 1.03
N LEU A 233 9.12 25.18 2.16
CA LEU A 233 8.62 23.82 2.39
C LEU A 233 7.36 23.77 3.26
N HIS A 234 6.94 24.90 3.79
CA HIS A 234 5.79 25.01 4.69
C HIS A 234 5.88 24.00 5.86
N ARG A 235 7.08 23.90 6.47
CA ARG A 235 7.34 23.04 7.62
C ARG A 235 7.65 23.86 8.84
N GLY A 236 7.08 23.41 9.98
CA GLY A 236 7.40 23.99 11.28
C GLY A 236 8.87 23.73 11.62
N VAL A 237 9.55 24.76 12.12
CA VAL A 237 10.93 24.71 12.55
C VAL A 237 10.99 25.10 14.01
N THR A 238 11.81 24.38 14.79
CA THR A 238 12.08 24.70 16.19
C THR A 238 13.57 24.90 16.36
N LEU A 239 13.98 25.99 17.03
CA LEU A 239 15.35 26.22 17.40
C LEU A 239 15.56 25.72 18.82
N LEU A 240 16.56 24.87 19.03
CA LEU A 240 17.01 24.42 20.33
C LEU A 240 18.32 25.08 20.68
N ASP A 241 18.40 25.71 21.87
CA ASP A 241 19.63 26.26 22.39
C ASP A 241 20.50 25.13 22.92
N GLY A 242 21.80 25.17 22.58
CA GLY A 242 22.79 24.22 23.01
C GLY A 242 24.14 24.88 23.24
N THR A 243 25.07 24.16 23.82
CA THR A 243 26.46 24.61 24.01
C THR A 243 27.40 23.58 23.42
N GLY A 244 28.25 24.00 22.51
CA GLY A 244 29.31 23.15 21.97
C GLY A 244 30.29 22.77 23.09
N TRP A 245 30.39 21.47 23.43
CA TRP A 245 31.24 21.06 24.55
C TRP A 245 32.71 21.41 24.34
N TYR A 246 33.22 21.25 23.13
CA TYR A 246 34.62 21.57 22.80
C TYR A 246 34.85 23.07 22.63
N SER A 247 34.00 23.74 21.86
CA SER A 247 34.16 25.18 21.57
C SER A 247 33.74 26.10 22.71
N LYS A 248 32.92 25.59 23.66
CA LYS A 248 32.27 26.36 24.74
C LYS A 248 31.40 27.51 24.24
N GLN A 249 31.06 27.49 22.94
CA GLN A 249 30.20 28.51 22.31
C GLN A 249 28.74 28.07 22.33
N SER A 250 27.84 29.04 22.44
CA SER A 250 26.41 28.83 22.24
C SER A 250 26.14 28.48 20.79
N ILE A 251 25.30 27.47 20.55
CA ILE A 251 24.88 27.04 19.24
C ILE A 251 23.35 26.83 19.24
N LYS A 252 22.68 27.23 18.16
CA LYS A 252 21.28 26.93 17.96
C LYS A 252 21.15 25.80 16.96
N VAL A 253 20.42 24.75 17.33
CA VAL A 253 20.14 23.58 16.50
C VAL A 253 18.78 23.74 15.87
N VAL A 254 18.73 23.71 14.55
CA VAL A 254 17.47 23.76 13.81
C VAL A 254 16.88 22.37 13.77
N VAL A 255 15.69 22.19 14.35
CA VAL A 255 14.94 20.92 14.36
C VAL A 255 13.78 21.03 13.41
N VAL A 256 13.72 20.11 12.44
CA VAL A 256 12.65 20.05 11.44
C VAL A 256 12.08 18.64 11.40
N LEU A 257 10.75 18.54 11.46
CA LEU A 257 10.02 17.31 11.16
C LEU A 257 9.43 17.43 9.76
N ALA A 258 9.78 16.50 8.87
CA ALA A 258 9.34 16.52 7.49
C ALA A 258 8.93 15.11 7.01
N LYS A 259 8.23 15.04 5.89
CA LYS A 259 8.02 13.77 5.20
C LYS A 259 9.32 13.33 4.51
N LYS A 260 9.57 12.04 4.44
CA LYS A 260 10.79 11.49 3.83
C LYS A 260 11.04 11.95 2.39
N ASN A 261 9.98 12.15 1.62
CA ASN A 261 10.08 12.64 0.24
C ASN A 261 10.60 14.09 0.12
N GLN A 262 10.56 14.86 1.21
CA GLN A 262 11.09 16.23 1.26
C GLN A 262 12.58 16.27 1.69
N SER A 263 13.17 15.11 2.01
CA SER A 263 14.55 15.08 2.53
C SER A 263 15.56 15.69 1.57
N ASN A 264 15.50 15.34 0.31
CA ASN A 264 16.45 15.83 -0.70
C ASN A 264 16.35 17.36 -0.88
N GLU A 265 15.15 17.90 -0.75
CA GLU A 265 14.90 19.33 -0.86
C GLU A 265 15.47 20.09 0.35
N ILE A 266 15.28 19.54 1.54
CA ILE A 266 15.89 20.09 2.77
C ILE A 266 17.42 20.05 2.68
N PHE A 267 18.02 18.93 2.25
CA PHE A 267 19.48 18.86 2.10
C PHE A 267 20.02 19.89 1.11
N ARG A 268 19.36 20.05 -0.05
CA ARG A 268 19.76 21.04 -1.05
C ARG A 268 19.68 22.45 -0.47
N LEU A 269 18.57 22.80 0.13
CA LEU A 269 18.28 24.11 0.69
C LEU A 269 19.31 24.50 1.77
N VAL A 270 19.60 23.58 2.69
CA VAL A 270 20.59 23.83 3.74
C VAL A 270 21.99 23.99 3.13
N ARG A 271 22.37 23.16 2.16
CA ARG A 271 23.68 23.23 1.51
C ARG A 271 23.87 24.53 0.72
N ASP A 272 22.82 25.00 0.06
CA ASP A 272 22.86 26.25 -0.72
C ASP A 272 23.06 27.47 0.20
N ILE A 273 22.57 27.41 1.44
CA ILE A 273 22.73 28.49 2.44
C ILE A 273 24.07 28.38 3.17
N ASP A 274 24.43 27.17 3.60
CA ASP A 274 25.67 26.92 4.38
C ASP A 274 26.29 25.57 4.00
N GLU A 275 27.33 25.58 3.16
CA GLU A 275 28.08 24.40 2.78
C GLU A 275 28.75 23.65 3.94
N ASN A 276 29.01 24.35 5.05
CA ASN A 276 29.64 23.79 6.24
C ASN A 276 28.63 23.33 7.29
N ALA A 277 27.32 23.38 6.99
CA ALA A 277 26.32 22.91 7.93
C ALA A 277 26.46 21.41 8.18
N PHE A 278 26.38 21.01 9.45
CA PHE A 278 26.28 19.60 9.83
C PHE A 278 24.81 19.21 9.97
N ILE A 279 24.42 18.17 9.25
CA ILE A 279 23.03 17.71 9.22
C ILE A 279 22.97 16.25 9.69
N SER A 280 22.17 15.99 10.72
CA SER A 280 21.80 14.65 11.15
C SER A 280 20.35 14.39 10.77
N GLN A 281 20.10 13.29 10.06
CA GLN A 281 18.74 12.83 9.73
C GLN A 281 18.46 11.53 10.46
N SER A 282 17.29 11.42 11.07
CA SER A 282 16.79 10.19 11.67
C SER A 282 15.36 9.89 11.19
N ASN A 283 15.03 8.59 11.05
CA ASN A 283 13.67 8.19 10.78
C ASN A 283 12.83 8.28 12.06
N VAL A 284 11.62 8.83 11.92
CA VAL A 284 10.66 8.91 13.03
C VAL A 284 9.53 7.92 12.75
N VAL A 285 9.25 7.05 13.71
CA VAL A 285 8.23 5.99 13.58
C VAL A 285 6.82 6.54 13.39
N GLY A 286 6.52 7.71 13.96
CA GLY A 286 5.25 8.40 13.76
C GLY A 286 5.32 9.85 14.22
N VAL A 287 4.73 10.72 13.41
CA VAL A 287 4.52 12.13 13.75
C VAL A 287 3.04 12.40 13.63
N TYR A 288 2.45 12.91 14.70
CA TYR A 288 1.01 13.16 14.78
C TYR A 288 0.78 14.62 15.12
N GLY A 289 -0.21 15.24 14.50
CA GLY A 289 -0.61 16.62 14.75
C GLY A 289 -0.77 17.42 13.46
N GLU A 290 -0.67 18.74 13.59
CA GLU A 290 -0.87 19.67 12.48
C GLU A 290 0.23 19.48 11.41
N GLY A 291 -0.20 19.30 10.16
CA GLY A 291 0.71 19.00 9.04
C GLY A 291 1.12 17.54 8.87
N PHE A 292 0.71 16.64 9.79
CA PHE A 292 0.98 15.20 9.81
C PHE A 292 -0.30 14.38 10.06
N ASP A 293 -0.15 13.11 10.43
CA ASP A 293 -1.28 12.22 10.67
C ASP A 293 -2.10 12.67 11.90
N LYS A 294 -3.43 12.54 11.80
CA LYS A 294 -4.32 12.89 12.92
C LYS A 294 -4.26 11.83 14.01
N ILE A 295 -4.16 12.28 15.28
CA ILE A 295 -4.25 11.39 16.44
C ILE A 295 -5.64 10.78 16.50
N LYS A 296 -5.74 9.46 16.31
CA LYS A 296 -6.97 8.71 16.52
C LYS A 296 -7.06 8.24 17.98
N VAL A 297 -7.52 9.10 18.87
CA VAL A 297 -7.80 8.69 20.26
C VAL A 297 -9.22 8.15 20.32
N LYS A 298 -9.39 6.88 20.70
CA LYS A 298 -10.72 6.34 21.07
C LYS A 298 -11.19 7.12 22.30
N LYS A 299 -12.27 7.91 22.18
CA LYS A 299 -12.95 8.45 23.37
C LYS A 299 -13.43 7.25 24.20
N LYS A 300 -12.87 7.06 25.40
CA LYS A 300 -13.49 6.18 26.41
C LYS A 300 -14.92 6.68 26.59
N LYS A 301 -15.92 5.85 26.30
CA LYS A 301 -17.27 6.09 26.80
C LYS A 301 -17.16 6.01 28.31
N THR A 302 -17.23 7.15 28.96
CA THR A 302 -17.54 7.22 30.39
C THR A 302 -18.91 6.58 30.57
N ALA A 303 -18.94 5.53 31.38
CA ALA A 303 -20.16 4.84 31.79
C ALA A 303 -21.02 5.76 32.62
#